data_4dffac82bfd7fdd01dc97d6ccf2a60ac
#
_entry.id   4dffac82bfd7fdd01dc97d6ccf2a60ac
#
_cell.length_a   1.000
_cell.length_b   1.000
_cell.length_c   1.000
_cell.angle_alpha   90.00
_cell.angle_beta   90.00
_cell.angle_gamma   90.00
#
_symmetry.space_group_name_H-M   'P 1'
#
loop_
_entity.id
_entity.type
_entity.pdbx_description
1 polymer ?
#
loop_
_entity_poly.entity_id
_entity_poly.type
_entity_poly.pdbx_seq_one_letter_code
_entity_poly.pdbx_strand_id
1 'polypeptide(L)'
;MIGPERVFFDTAPFIYLIENHPEYYAPVSEYLAMCASREKIFLTSVITIAEFGVLPKRTGNLILLDNLTNMLRELNFQVVEINQDTAQLSSTLRARYTFLKGIDAFQLAAAIYTDCSEFYTNDKPLKNIQEIKVTVASK
;
A
#
# COMPACT_ATOMS: atom_id res chain seq x y z
N MET A 1 11.22 -5.97 -23.84
CA MET A 1 10.55 -4.70 -23.49
C MET A 1 9.97 -4.78 -22.09
N ILE A 2 10.24 -3.75 -21.29
CA ILE A 2 9.72 -3.68 -19.93
C ILE A 2 8.32 -3.09 -19.99
N GLY A 3 7.35 -3.78 -19.35
CA GLY A 3 5.99 -3.27 -19.25
C GLY A 3 5.88 -2.04 -18.34
N PRO A 4 4.65 -1.52 -18.12
CA PRO A 4 4.44 -0.40 -17.21
C PRO A 4 4.95 -0.72 -15.81
N GLU A 5 5.50 0.31 -15.14
CA GLU A 5 5.90 0.17 -13.76
C GLU A 5 4.69 -0.07 -12.86
N ARG A 6 4.90 -0.84 -11.80
CA ARG A 6 3.88 -1.25 -10.86
C ARG A 6 4.21 -0.66 -9.51
N VAL A 7 3.26 0.06 -8.91
CA VAL A 7 3.44 0.73 -7.63
C VAL A 7 2.47 0.12 -6.62
N PHE A 8 2.99 -0.30 -5.50
CA PHE A 8 2.19 -0.84 -4.41
C PHE A 8 1.93 0.24 -3.36
N PHE A 9 0.66 0.42 -2.99
CA PHE A 9 0.25 1.38 -1.95
C PHE A 9 -0.03 0.64 -0.66
N ASP A 10 0.65 1.04 0.41
CA ASP A 10 0.36 0.59 1.78
C ASP A 10 -0.97 1.20 2.26
N THR A 11 -1.41 0.83 3.44
CA THR A 11 -2.73 1.25 3.97
C THR A 11 -2.81 2.73 4.26
N ALA A 12 -1.79 3.33 4.87
CA ALA A 12 -1.84 4.72 5.33
C ALA A 12 -2.20 5.74 4.23
N PRO A 13 -1.66 5.65 3.00
CA PRO A 13 -2.06 6.56 1.93
C PRO A 13 -3.57 6.59 1.67
N PHE A 14 -4.25 5.45 1.73
CA PHE A 14 -5.70 5.40 1.55
C PHE A 14 -6.43 6.12 2.67
N ILE A 15 -5.97 5.94 3.91
CA ILE A 15 -6.54 6.63 5.07
C ILE A 15 -6.43 8.13 4.88
N TYR A 16 -5.26 8.62 4.47
CA TYR A 16 -5.02 10.05 4.28
C TYR A 16 -5.92 10.65 3.21
N LEU A 17 -6.13 9.93 2.11
CA LEU A 17 -6.98 10.41 1.01
C LEU A 17 -8.46 10.42 1.42
N ILE A 18 -8.94 9.35 2.04
CA ILE A 18 -10.36 9.20 2.35
C ILE A 18 -10.79 10.08 3.52
N GLU A 19 -9.90 10.26 4.51
CA GLU A 19 -10.19 11.09 5.68
C GLU A 19 -9.73 12.54 5.52
N ASN A 20 -9.24 12.95 4.35
CA ASN A 20 -8.76 14.32 4.09
C ASN A 20 -7.75 14.78 5.13
N HIS A 21 -6.69 13.99 5.35
CA HIS A 21 -5.69 14.30 6.35
C HIS A 21 -5.07 15.68 6.10
N PRO A 22 -5.03 16.57 7.11
CA PRO A 22 -4.62 17.98 6.89
C PRO A 22 -3.19 18.13 6.38
N GLU A 23 -2.29 17.20 6.69
CA GLU A 23 -0.88 17.29 6.30
C GLU A 23 -0.53 16.37 5.12
N TYR A 24 -1.17 15.19 5.02
CA TYR A 24 -0.76 14.16 4.06
C TYR A 24 -1.68 14.03 2.84
N TYR A 25 -2.89 14.61 2.88
CA TYR A 25 -3.78 14.51 1.72
C TYR A 25 -3.14 15.04 0.44
N ALA A 26 -2.60 16.26 0.51
CA ALA A 26 -2.03 16.90 -0.68
C ALA A 26 -0.81 16.13 -1.23
N PRO A 27 0.21 15.80 -0.43
CA PRO A 27 1.35 15.06 -0.97
C PRO A 27 0.98 13.68 -1.49
N VAL A 28 0.05 12.96 -0.87
CA VAL A 28 -0.38 11.65 -1.35
C VAL A 28 -1.16 11.79 -2.65
N SER A 29 -2.07 12.77 -2.73
CA SER A 29 -2.83 13.05 -3.95
C SER A 29 -1.91 13.42 -5.11
N GLU A 30 -0.89 14.23 -4.86
CA GLU A 30 0.10 14.62 -5.87
C GLU A 30 0.91 13.42 -6.35
N TYR A 31 1.34 12.55 -5.43
CA TYR A 31 2.06 11.34 -5.78
C TYR A 31 1.22 10.42 -6.67
N LEU A 32 -0.05 10.22 -6.28
CA LEU A 32 -0.99 9.41 -7.07
C LEU A 32 -1.17 9.99 -8.47
N ALA A 33 -1.37 11.30 -8.58
CA ALA A 33 -1.54 11.97 -9.87
C ALA A 33 -0.28 11.84 -10.74
N MET A 34 0.89 11.96 -10.15
CA MET A 34 2.15 11.80 -10.86
C MET A 34 2.29 10.38 -11.42
N CYS A 35 1.99 9.37 -10.59
CA CYS A 35 2.03 7.97 -11.04
C CYS A 35 1.01 7.72 -12.16
N ALA A 36 -0.19 8.26 -12.04
CA ALA A 36 -1.23 8.13 -13.07
C ALA A 36 -0.80 8.77 -14.38
N SER A 37 -0.16 9.96 -14.34
CA SER A 37 0.32 10.64 -15.53
C SER A 37 1.41 9.86 -16.27
N ARG A 38 2.12 8.99 -15.54
CA ARG A 38 3.14 8.10 -16.10
C ARG A 38 2.60 6.72 -16.43
N GLU A 39 1.29 6.55 -16.37
CA GLU A 39 0.58 5.31 -16.69
C GLU A 39 1.06 4.11 -15.89
N LYS A 40 1.44 4.33 -14.63
CA LYS A 40 1.83 3.24 -13.74
C LYS A 40 0.63 2.42 -13.32
N ILE A 41 0.85 1.13 -13.07
CA ILE A 41 -0.18 0.22 -12.57
C ILE A 41 -0.20 0.30 -11.05
N PHE A 42 -1.40 0.41 -10.47
CA PHE A 42 -1.59 0.53 -9.02
C PHE A 42 -2.00 -0.80 -8.41
N LEU A 43 -1.31 -1.18 -7.33
CA LEU A 43 -1.62 -2.37 -6.56
C LEU A 43 -1.72 -2.05 -5.07
N THR A 44 -2.53 -2.83 -4.39
CA THR A 44 -2.53 -2.96 -2.94
C THR A 44 -2.91 -4.41 -2.62
N SER A 45 -3.05 -4.76 -1.35
CA SER A 45 -3.43 -6.13 -1.00
C SER A 45 -4.66 -6.17 -0.12
N VAL A 46 -5.18 -7.37 0.10
CA VAL A 46 -6.28 -7.62 1.04
C VAL A 46 -5.96 -7.18 2.47
N ILE A 47 -4.68 -7.06 2.81
CA ILE A 47 -4.24 -6.53 4.12
C ILE A 47 -4.72 -5.08 4.28
N THR A 48 -4.66 -4.28 3.23
CA THR A 48 -5.16 -2.90 3.27
C THR A 48 -6.65 -2.88 3.61
N ILE A 49 -7.44 -3.78 3.04
CA ILE A 49 -8.86 -3.90 3.36
C ILE A 49 -9.05 -4.27 4.83
N ALA A 50 -8.26 -5.22 5.33
CA ALA A 50 -8.33 -5.66 6.72
C ALA A 50 -7.98 -4.53 7.70
N GLU A 51 -6.88 -3.82 7.44
CA GLU A 51 -6.44 -2.72 8.31
C GLU A 51 -7.37 -1.52 8.26
N PHE A 52 -7.73 -1.09 7.06
CA PHE A 52 -8.59 0.07 6.87
C PHE A 52 -9.95 -0.13 7.54
N GLY A 53 -10.48 -1.35 7.50
CA GLY A 53 -11.81 -1.66 8.01
C GLY A 53 -11.96 -1.60 9.52
N VAL A 54 -10.87 -1.62 10.29
CA VAL A 54 -10.94 -1.70 11.75
C VAL A 54 -11.66 -0.50 12.34
N LEU A 55 -11.19 0.71 12.07
CA LEU A 55 -11.77 1.92 12.67
C LEU A 55 -13.20 2.21 12.19
N PRO A 56 -13.51 2.16 10.89
CA PRO A 56 -14.88 2.32 10.43
C PRO A 56 -15.88 1.36 11.09
N LYS A 57 -15.51 0.10 11.24
CA LYS A 57 -16.39 -0.90 11.87
C LYS A 57 -16.52 -0.67 13.38
N ARG A 58 -15.43 -0.26 14.03
CA ARG A 58 -15.44 0.02 15.47
C ARG A 58 -16.31 1.23 15.80
N THR A 59 -16.28 2.25 14.95
CA THR A 59 -17.02 3.50 15.16
C THR A 59 -18.41 3.52 14.50
N GLY A 60 -18.75 2.51 13.69
CA GLY A 60 -20.01 2.46 12.95
C GLY A 60 -20.04 3.38 11.73
N ASN A 61 -18.91 3.95 11.33
CA ASN A 61 -18.84 4.83 10.17
C ASN A 61 -18.60 4.02 8.90
N LEU A 62 -19.65 3.30 8.47
CA LEU A 62 -19.54 2.33 7.38
C LEU A 62 -19.40 2.99 6.00
N ILE A 63 -19.72 4.27 5.86
CA ILE A 63 -19.55 4.99 4.60
C ILE A 63 -18.07 5.04 4.17
N LEU A 64 -17.15 5.02 5.13
CA LEU A 64 -15.73 4.99 4.83
C LEU A 64 -15.32 3.71 4.10
N LEU A 65 -15.99 2.59 4.38
CA LEU A 65 -15.76 1.32 3.69
C LEU A 65 -16.16 1.42 2.22
N ASP A 66 -17.32 2.04 1.95
CA ASP A 66 -17.78 2.27 0.60
C ASP A 66 -16.83 3.21 -0.15
N ASN A 67 -16.32 4.23 0.53
CA ASN A 67 -15.36 5.17 -0.04
C ASN A 67 -14.08 4.45 -0.46
N LEU A 68 -13.58 3.52 0.35
CA LEU A 68 -12.41 2.73 -0.02
C LEU A 68 -12.70 1.86 -1.25
N THR A 69 -13.82 1.12 -1.23
CA THR A 69 -14.21 0.27 -2.35
C THR A 69 -14.32 1.07 -3.65
N ASN A 70 -14.97 2.23 -3.58
CA ASN A 70 -15.12 3.12 -4.74
C ASN A 70 -13.78 3.63 -5.25
N MET A 71 -12.89 4.04 -4.34
CA MET A 71 -11.57 4.54 -4.73
C MET A 71 -10.74 3.46 -5.42
N LEU A 72 -10.72 2.25 -4.86
CA LEU A 72 -9.99 1.13 -5.46
C LEU A 72 -10.49 0.84 -6.87
N ARG A 73 -11.80 0.87 -7.08
CA ARG A 73 -12.40 0.62 -8.39
C ARG A 73 -12.13 1.75 -9.36
N GLU A 74 -12.37 2.99 -8.96
CA GLU A 74 -12.25 4.16 -9.84
C GLU A 74 -10.80 4.41 -10.28
N LEU A 75 -9.85 4.15 -9.39
CA LEU A 75 -8.42 4.31 -9.69
C LEU A 75 -7.80 3.03 -10.26
N ASN A 76 -8.60 2.01 -10.48
CA ASN A 76 -8.17 0.76 -11.11
C ASN A 76 -7.08 0.02 -10.34
N PHE A 77 -7.15 0.03 -9.02
CA PHE A 77 -6.22 -0.73 -8.19
C PHE A 77 -6.45 -2.22 -8.36
N GLN A 78 -5.36 -2.96 -8.51
CA GLN A 78 -5.38 -4.42 -8.36
C GLN A 78 -5.22 -4.74 -6.88
N VAL A 79 -6.18 -5.46 -6.31
CA VAL A 79 -6.12 -5.88 -4.91
C VAL A 79 -5.65 -7.33 -4.89
N VAL A 80 -4.41 -7.55 -4.43
CA VAL A 80 -3.79 -8.88 -4.49
C VAL A 80 -4.03 -9.67 -3.21
N GLU A 81 -4.13 -10.98 -3.38
CA GLU A 81 -4.29 -11.90 -2.26
C GLU A 81 -2.94 -12.19 -1.60
N ILE A 82 -3.00 -12.66 -0.35
CA ILE A 82 -1.83 -13.17 0.35
C ILE A 82 -1.87 -14.68 0.20
N ASN A 83 -1.04 -15.21 -0.68
CA ASN A 83 -0.97 -16.66 -0.92
C ASN A 83 0.18 -17.29 -0.13
N GLN A 84 0.39 -18.59 -0.34
CA GLN A 84 1.41 -19.34 0.37
C GLN A 84 2.82 -18.82 0.05
N ASP A 85 3.10 -18.50 -1.21
CA ASP A 85 4.40 -17.96 -1.62
C ASP A 85 4.67 -16.59 -1.00
N THR A 86 3.66 -15.73 -0.96
CA THR A 86 3.75 -14.43 -0.32
C THR A 86 4.01 -14.58 1.19
N ALA A 87 3.35 -15.54 1.83
CA ALA A 87 3.56 -15.83 3.25
C ALA A 87 5.00 -16.28 3.52
N GLN A 88 5.55 -17.15 2.66
CA GLN A 88 6.95 -17.58 2.77
C GLN A 88 7.90 -16.39 2.63
N LEU A 89 7.66 -15.54 1.64
CA LEU A 89 8.49 -14.35 1.43
C LEU A 89 8.43 -13.40 2.63
N SER A 90 7.26 -13.24 3.25
CA SER A 90 7.13 -12.38 4.43
C SER A 90 7.98 -12.90 5.59
N SER A 91 8.06 -14.22 5.78
CA SER A 91 8.92 -14.79 6.83
C SER A 91 10.40 -14.58 6.52
N THR A 92 10.80 -14.65 5.26
CA THR A 92 12.18 -14.37 4.84
C THR A 92 12.54 -12.91 5.14
N LEU A 93 11.65 -11.97 4.86
CA LEU A 93 11.88 -10.55 5.16
C LEU A 93 12.01 -10.30 6.66
N ARG A 94 11.14 -10.91 7.47
CA ARG A 94 11.20 -10.75 8.92
C ARG A 94 12.43 -11.38 9.54
N ALA A 95 12.92 -12.47 8.98
CA ALA A 95 14.17 -13.07 9.41
C ALA A 95 15.37 -12.16 9.14
N ARG A 96 15.32 -11.41 8.03
CA ARG A 96 16.39 -10.50 7.64
C ARG A 96 16.33 -9.15 8.37
N TYR A 97 15.12 -8.62 8.57
CA TYR A 97 14.89 -7.30 9.17
C TYR A 97 14.14 -7.45 10.48
N THR A 98 14.85 -7.45 11.60
CA THR A 98 14.28 -7.72 12.92
C THR A 98 13.28 -6.66 13.38
N PHE A 99 13.35 -5.43 12.83
CA PHE A 99 12.39 -4.37 13.15
C PHE A 99 11.05 -4.54 12.45
N LEU A 100 10.97 -5.42 11.44
CA LEU A 100 9.81 -5.52 10.57
C LEU A 100 8.64 -6.22 11.25
N LYS A 101 7.48 -5.56 11.26
CA LYS A 101 6.24 -6.12 11.81
C LYS A 101 5.58 -7.06 10.80
N GLY A 102 4.76 -7.99 11.31
CA GLY A 102 4.12 -9.01 10.46
C GLY A 102 3.27 -8.43 9.36
N ILE A 103 2.43 -7.43 9.67
CA ILE A 103 1.56 -6.80 8.69
C ILE A 103 2.37 -6.09 7.61
N ASP A 104 3.41 -5.35 8.00
CA ASP A 104 4.28 -4.67 7.04
C ASP A 104 5.02 -5.67 6.15
N ALA A 105 5.43 -6.80 6.73
CA ALA A 105 6.09 -7.86 5.97
C ALA A 105 5.17 -8.48 4.92
N PHE A 106 3.88 -8.68 5.22
CA PHE A 106 2.91 -9.17 4.24
C PHE A 106 2.73 -8.18 3.10
N GLN A 107 2.63 -6.89 3.40
CA GLN A 107 2.48 -5.85 2.37
C GLN A 107 3.70 -5.79 1.45
N LEU A 108 4.89 -5.76 2.05
CA LEU A 108 6.15 -5.76 1.28
C LEU A 108 6.29 -7.02 0.43
N ALA A 109 5.97 -8.18 1.01
CA ALA A 109 6.02 -9.45 0.28
C ALA A 109 5.05 -9.46 -0.89
N ALA A 110 3.84 -8.93 -0.71
CA ALA A 110 2.85 -8.84 -1.78
C ALA A 110 3.36 -7.95 -2.92
N ALA A 111 4.00 -6.82 -2.58
CA ALA A 111 4.57 -5.93 -3.58
C ALA A 111 5.70 -6.60 -4.37
N ILE A 112 6.60 -7.28 -3.68
CA ILE A 112 7.74 -7.96 -4.32
C ILE A 112 7.24 -9.13 -5.17
N TYR A 113 6.33 -9.94 -4.64
CA TYR A 113 5.80 -11.11 -5.35
C TYR A 113 5.07 -10.74 -6.63
N THR A 114 4.43 -9.57 -6.67
CA THR A 114 3.71 -9.09 -7.85
C THR A 114 4.57 -8.19 -8.75
N ASP A 115 5.88 -8.20 -8.56
CA ASP A 115 6.85 -7.46 -9.38
C ASP A 115 6.64 -5.95 -9.39
N CYS A 116 6.24 -5.39 -8.25
CA CYS A 116 6.18 -3.94 -8.10
C CYS A 116 7.60 -3.35 -8.05
N SER A 117 7.79 -2.22 -8.70
CA SER A 117 9.06 -1.49 -8.68
C SER A 117 9.18 -0.55 -7.48
N GLU A 118 8.05 -0.22 -6.86
CA GLU A 118 8.01 0.78 -5.80
C GLU A 118 6.92 0.45 -4.78
N PHE A 119 7.22 0.70 -3.50
CA PHE A 119 6.31 0.53 -2.37
C PHE A 119 6.10 1.90 -1.72
N TYR A 120 4.87 2.39 -1.72
CA TYR A 120 4.52 3.71 -1.19
C TYR A 120 3.87 3.59 0.18
N THR A 121 4.46 4.21 1.18
CA THR A 121 4.09 4.05 2.60
C THR A 121 4.27 5.35 3.37
N ASN A 122 3.84 5.38 4.62
CA ASN A 122 4.16 6.44 5.58
C ASN A 122 5.17 5.98 6.64
N ASP A 123 5.59 4.74 6.61
CA ASP A 123 6.46 4.17 7.64
C ASP A 123 7.94 4.33 7.24
N LYS A 124 8.59 5.35 7.81
CA LYS A 124 9.98 5.70 7.48
C LYS A 124 10.98 4.56 7.65
N PRO A 125 10.92 3.73 8.73
CA PRO A 125 11.85 2.60 8.84
C PRO A 125 11.84 1.64 7.67
N LEU A 126 10.75 1.54 6.90
CA LEU A 126 10.68 0.66 5.73
C LEU A 126 11.64 1.08 4.63
N LYS A 127 12.19 2.30 4.64
CA LYS A 127 13.22 2.72 3.71
C LYS A 127 14.50 1.88 3.82
N ASN A 128 14.69 1.16 4.92
CA ASN A 128 15.85 0.28 5.11
C ASN A 128 15.72 -1.06 4.39
N ILE A 129 14.55 -1.37 3.84
CA ILE A 129 14.33 -2.56 3.02
C ILE A 129 15.04 -2.38 1.68
N GLN A 130 15.81 -3.37 1.26
CA GLN A 130 16.62 -3.29 0.04
C GLN A 130 16.03 -4.02 -1.15
N GLU A 131 15.06 -4.91 -0.93
CA GLU A 131 14.47 -5.75 -1.96
C GLU A 131 13.54 -4.99 -2.91
N ILE A 132 13.06 -3.82 -2.51
CA ILE A 132 12.19 -2.98 -3.31
C ILE A 132 12.45 -1.51 -2.96
N LYS A 133 12.27 -0.62 -3.93
CA LYS A 133 12.36 0.82 -3.66
C LYS A 133 11.18 1.23 -2.78
N VAL A 134 11.46 1.85 -1.63
CA VAL A 134 10.43 2.36 -0.72
C VAL A 134 10.40 3.88 -0.80
N THR A 135 9.23 4.42 -1.11
CA THR A 135 8.98 5.86 -1.14
C THR A 135 8.06 6.20 0.04
N VAL A 136 8.48 7.15 0.86
CA VAL A 136 7.71 7.55 2.04
C VAL A 136 6.96 8.83 1.76
N ALA A 137 5.66 8.85 2.12
CA ALA A 137 4.84 10.03 1.96
C ALA A 137 5.45 11.20 2.73
N SER A 138 5.57 12.34 2.07
CA SER A 138 6.11 13.57 2.68
C SER A 138 4.99 14.55 2.98
N LYS A 139 5.21 15.36 4.00
CA LYS A 139 4.27 16.44 4.34
C LYS A 139 4.43 17.61 3.38
#